data_0a2c6232eee73239fa81721376369ae9
#
_entry.id   0a2c6232eee73239fa81721376369ae9
#
_cell.length_a   1.000
_cell.length_b   1.000
_cell.length_c   1.000
_cell.angle_alpha   90.00
_cell.angle_beta   90.00
_cell.angle_gamma   90.00
#
_symmetry.space_group_name_H-M   'P 1'
#
loop_
_entity.id
_entity.type
_entity.pdbx_description
1 polymer ?
#
loop_
_entity_poly.entity_id
_entity_poly.type
_entity_poly.pdbx_seq_one_letter_code
_entity_poly.pdbx_strand_id
1 'polypeptide(L)'
;MNDIERIKSKLSDKHIELCAPVDISDIRSFEKEYHISLPQELVDFYTLISNGCQMIDEFQLYPFEKWKFDPERINKPFGFKDYWIWESESEPSHDFKEIVNGIIELIDIGDAQSWNIVVEGVNHGEMWFYTDVGIQPACPSMSFMRWFEYWLDGGTDYFYEFQYN
;
A
#
# COMPACT_ATOMS: atom_id res chain seq x y z
N MET A 1 2.85 -22.66 11.36
CA MET A 1 3.68 -21.52 10.88
C MET A 1 2.77 -20.32 10.78
N ASN A 2 3.08 -19.25 11.47
CA ASN A 2 2.31 -18.02 11.35
C ASN A 2 2.69 -17.25 10.06
N ASP A 3 1.92 -16.22 9.72
CA ASP A 3 2.13 -15.46 8.48
C ASP A 3 3.52 -14.81 8.40
N ILE A 4 4.02 -14.30 9.51
CA ILE A 4 5.34 -13.67 9.59
C ILE A 4 6.45 -14.67 9.24
N GLU A 5 6.42 -15.84 9.84
CA GLU A 5 7.41 -16.89 9.58
C GLU A 5 7.33 -17.39 8.14
N ARG A 6 6.12 -17.56 7.63
CA ARG A 6 5.89 -18.00 6.25
C ARG A 6 6.47 -16.98 5.24
N ILE A 7 6.20 -15.70 5.43
CA ILE A 7 6.71 -14.64 4.55
C ILE A 7 8.23 -14.54 4.65
N LYS A 8 8.80 -14.61 5.86
CA LYS A 8 10.25 -14.64 6.04
C LYS A 8 10.90 -15.79 5.28
N SER A 9 10.31 -16.99 5.37
CA SER A 9 10.81 -18.16 4.63
C SER A 9 10.80 -17.93 3.11
N LYS A 10 9.69 -17.44 2.58
CA LYS A 10 9.56 -17.12 1.15
C LYS A 10 10.57 -16.06 0.68
N LEU A 11 10.80 -15.03 1.48
CA LEU A 11 11.80 -13.99 1.19
C LEU A 11 13.21 -14.58 1.14
N SER A 12 13.53 -15.47 2.10
CA SER A 12 14.81 -16.17 2.13
C SER A 12 15.00 -17.07 0.90
N ASP A 13 13.98 -17.84 0.54
CA ASP A 13 14.01 -18.74 -0.62
C ASP A 13 14.24 -17.98 -1.93
N LYS A 14 13.75 -16.76 -2.02
CA LYS A 14 13.93 -15.88 -3.18
C LYS A 14 15.19 -15.02 -3.09
N HIS A 15 15.99 -15.17 -2.05
CA HIS A 15 17.22 -14.41 -1.82
C HIS A 15 17.01 -12.88 -1.81
N ILE A 16 15.85 -12.43 -1.31
CA ILE A 16 15.56 -11.00 -1.17
C ILE A 16 16.29 -10.47 0.06
N GLU A 17 17.10 -9.45 -0.16
CA GLU A 17 17.84 -8.79 0.91
C GLU A 17 16.88 -8.01 1.81
N LEU A 18 16.99 -8.24 3.13
CA LEU A 18 16.17 -7.58 4.13
C LEU A 18 16.95 -6.48 4.82
N CYS A 19 16.25 -5.41 5.19
CA CYS A 19 16.75 -4.32 6.01
C CYS A 19 16.42 -4.55 7.48
N ALA A 20 17.15 -3.91 8.39
CA ALA A 20 16.84 -3.96 9.81
C ALA A 20 15.41 -3.47 10.05
N PRO A 21 14.57 -4.21 10.77
CA PRO A 21 13.20 -3.79 11.07
C PRO A 21 13.15 -2.46 11.84
N VAL A 22 12.05 -1.74 11.66
CA VAL A 22 11.76 -0.49 12.35
C VAL A 22 11.42 -0.78 13.82
N ASP A 23 11.87 0.08 14.72
CA ASP A 23 11.45 0.00 16.12
C ASP A 23 9.97 0.33 16.25
N ILE A 24 9.23 -0.47 17.01
CA ILE A 24 7.79 -0.25 17.21
C ILE A 24 7.50 1.13 17.82
N SER A 25 8.41 1.69 18.60
CA SER A 25 8.24 3.03 19.17
C SER A 25 8.19 4.12 18.11
N ASP A 26 8.93 3.96 17.00
CA ASP A 26 8.90 4.91 15.90
C ASP A 26 7.56 4.84 15.16
N ILE A 27 7.02 3.65 14.98
CA ILE A 27 5.69 3.45 14.40
C ILE A 27 4.62 4.09 15.29
N ARG A 28 4.66 3.87 16.59
CA ARG A 28 3.68 4.46 17.55
C ARG A 28 3.80 5.98 17.61
N SER A 29 5.01 6.53 17.50
CA SER A 29 5.20 7.98 17.42
C SER A 29 4.60 8.58 16.14
N PHE A 30 4.75 7.89 15.01
CA PHE A 30 4.14 8.27 13.74
C PHE A 30 2.61 8.28 13.84
N GLU A 31 2.02 7.21 14.36
CA GLU A 31 0.56 7.12 14.55
C GLU A 31 0.04 8.25 15.43
N LYS A 32 0.75 8.59 16.50
CA LYS A 32 0.39 9.68 17.41
C LYS A 32 0.51 11.05 16.75
N GLU A 33 1.60 11.27 15.99
CA GLU A 33 1.84 12.55 15.30
C GLU A 33 0.74 12.86 14.29
N TYR A 34 0.32 11.87 13.51
CA TYR A 34 -0.66 12.06 12.44
C TYR A 34 -2.09 11.67 12.83
N HIS A 35 -2.32 11.25 14.07
CA HIS A 35 -3.64 10.82 14.57
C HIS A 35 -4.30 9.73 13.75
N ILE A 36 -3.53 8.70 13.40
CA ILE A 36 -4.00 7.53 12.66
C ILE A 36 -3.65 6.24 13.38
N SER A 37 -4.29 5.15 12.96
CA SER A 37 -3.93 3.80 13.37
C SER A 37 -3.54 3.03 12.11
N LEU A 38 -2.28 2.63 12.00
CA LEU A 38 -1.79 1.88 10.85
C LEU A 38 -2.39 0.47 10.82
N PRO A 39 -2.65 -0.08 9.61
CA PRO A 39 -3.03 -1.48 9.49
C PRO A 39 -2.01 -2.39 10.18
N GLN A 40 -2.49 -3.33 10.99
CA GLN A 40 -1.62 -4.19 11.80
C GLN A 40 -0.65 -4.99 10.93
N GLU A 41 -1.07 -5.47 9.77
CA GLU A 41 -0.19 -6.20 8.84
C GLU A 41 0.98 -5.35 8.36
N LEU A 42 0.76 -4.06 8.10
CA LEU A 42 1.84 -3.13 7.73
C LEU A 42 2.81 -2.95 8.90
N VAL A 43 2.29 -2.75 10.10
CA VAL A 43 3.11 -2.63 11.31
C VAL A 43 3.94 -3.90 11.52
N ASP A 44 3.33 -5.07 11.41
CA ASP A 44 4.01 -6.35 11.60
C ASP A 44 5.13 -6.56 10.57
N PHE A 45 4.89 -6.24 9.32
CA PHE A 45 5.92 -6.35 8.29
C PHE A 45 7.13 -5.46 8.60
N TYR A 46 6.91 -4.17 8.86
CA TYR A 46 7.99 -3.21 9.06
C TYR A 46 8.73 -3.40 10.38
N THR A 47 8.08 -3.93 11.41
CA THR A 47 8.70 -4.12 12.73
C THR A 47 9.23 -5.54 12.98
N LEU A 48 8.77 -6.55 12.24
CA LEU A 48 9.13 -7.95 12.47
C LEU A 48 9.84 -8.60 11.27
N ILE A 49 9.73 -8.05 10.08
CA ILE A 49 10.32 -8.62 8.87
C ILE A 49 11.41 -7.73 8.30
N SER A 50 11.06 -6.55 7.78
CA SER A 50 12.02 -5.69 7.09
C SER A 50 11.52 -4.24 6.98
N ASN A 51 12.43 -3.29 7.07
CA ASN A 51 12.14 -1.89 6.77
C ASN A 51 12.16 -1.66 5.25
N GLY A 52 11.13 -2.12 4.57
CA GLY A 52 11.09 -2.14 3.12
C GLY A 52 11.96 -3.26 2.53
N CYS A 53 11.89 -3.47 1.26
CA CYS A 53 12.74 -4.41 0.53
C CYS A 53 12.58 -4.20 -0.98
N GLN A 54 13.47 -4.79 -1.75
CA GLN A 54 13.31 -4.85 -3.18
C GLN A 54 12.15 -5.78 -3.55
N MET A 55 11.27 -5.32 -4.45
CA MET A 55 10.18 -6.12 -5.01
C MET A 55 9.83 -5.61 -6.42
N ILE A 56 8.82 -6.12 -7.04
CA ILE A 56 8.25 -5.80 -8.37
C ILE A 56 9.29 -5.17 -9.33
N ASP A 57 9.84 -5.96 -10.24
CA ASP A 57 10.75 -5.53 -11.31
C ASP A 57 11.89 -4.59 -10.85
N GLU A 58 12.52 -4.88 -9.71
CA GLU A 58 13.60 -4.09 -9.09
C GLU A 58 13.16 -2.79 -8.41
N PHE A 59 11.87 -2.47 -8.39
CA PHE A 59 11.36 -1.35 -7.61
C PHE A 59 11.41 -1.67 -6.11
N GLN A 60 11.60 -0.63 -5.32
CA GLN A 60 11.75 -0.79 -3.88
C GLN A 60 10.47 -0.46 -3.13
N LEU A 61 10.00 -1.40 -2.30
CA LEU A 61 9.05 -1.09 -1.23
C LEU A 61 9.76 -0.12 -0.29
N TYR A 62 9.22 1.09 -0.11
CA TYR A 62 9.90 2.15 0.61
C TYR A 62 10.21 1.74 2.06
N PRO A 63 11.39 2.10 2.56
CA PRO A 63 11.60 2.11 3.99
C PRO A 63 10.66 3.13 4.66
N PHE A 64 10.35 2.90 5.91
CA PHE A 64 9.43 3.72 6.72
C PHE A 64 9.70 5.22 6.60
N GLU A 65 10.95 5.63 6.68
CA GLU A 65 11.37 7.03 6.62
C GLU A 65 11.18 7.68 5.23
N LYS A 66 10.85 6.89 4.20
CA LYS A 66 10.58 7.36 2.83
C LYS A 66 9.13 7.19 2.38
N TRP A 67 8.24 6.75 3.25
CA TRP A 67 6.82 6.71 2.92
C TRP A 67 6.34 8.06 2.44
N LYS A 68 5.54 8.08 1.39
CA LYS A 68 4.97 9.31 0.82
C LYS A 68 3.51 9.44 1.18
N PHE A 69 3.15 10.58 1.70
CA PHE A 69 1.77 10.90 2.07
C PHE A 69 1.61 12.42 2.20
N ASP A 70 0.36 12.88 2.18
CA ASP A 70 0.05 14.28 2.48
C ASP A 70 -0.16 14.43 4.01
N PRO A 71 0.71 15.17 4.72
CA PRO A 71 0.62 15.30 6.18
C PRO A 71 -0.68 15.94 6.67
N GLU A 72 -1.34 16.75 5.84
CA GLU A 72 -2.59 17.41 6.18
C GLU A 72 -3.82 16.56 5.88
N ARG A 73 -3.65 15.47 5.10
CA ARG A 73 -4.74 14.64 4.60
C ARG A 73 -4.67 13.18 4.99
N ILE A 74 -3.57 12.73 5.55
CA ILE A 74 -3.38 11.32 5.94
C ILE A 74 -4.43 10.84 6.95
N ASN A 75 -4.94 11.73 7.80
CA ASN A 75 -5.96 11.41 8.80
C ASN A 75 -7.39 11.74 8.36
N LYS A 76 -7.59 12.13 7.10
CA LYS A 76 -8.93 12.28 6.53
C LYS A 76 -9.38 10.95 5.94
N PRO A 77 -10.65 10.56 6.10
CA PRO A 77 -11.12 9.29 5.56
C PRO A 77 -10.97 9.19 4.04
N PHE A 78 -10.39 8.08 3.58
CA PHE A 78 -10.41 7.70 2.18
C PHE A 78 -11.85 7.37 1.78
N GLY A 79 -12.39 8.07 0.79
CA GLY A 79 -13.82 8.04 0.48
C GLY A 79 -14.20 7.17 -0.72
N PHE A 80 -13.24 6.58 -1.42
CA PHE A 80 -13.53 5.79 -2.61
C PHE A 80 -13.84 4.33 -2.23
N LYS A 81 -14.90 3.79 -2.82
CA LYS A 81 -15.28 2.37 -2.66
C LYS A 81 -15.03 1.58 -3.93
N ASP A 82 -14.95 2.27 -5.06
CA ASP A 82 -14.78 1.73 -6.39
C ASP A 82 -13.76 2.58 -7.16
N TYR A 83 -13.32 2.08 -8.31
CA TYR A 83 -12.39 2.81 -9.15
C TYR A 83 -12.92 4.19 -9.58
N TRP A 84 -12.01 5.10 -9.82
CA TRP A 84 -12.30 6.38 -10.45
C TRP A 84 -11.28 6.65 -11.55
N ILE A 85 -11.76 6.73 -12.80
CA ILE A 85 -10.94 7.05 -13.97
C ILE A 85 -11.36 8.43 -14.46
N TRP A 86 -10.62 9.45 -14.05
CA TRP A 86 -10.92 10.84 -14.37
C TRP A 86 -10.60 11.22 -15.81
N GLU A 87 -9.67 10.48 -16.47
CA GLU A 87 -9.35 10.75 -17.88
C GLU A 87 -10.56 10.55 -18.80
N SER A 88 -11.47 9.65 -18.46
CA SER A 88 -12.68 9.39 -19.25
C SER A 88 -13.81 10.39 -18.99
N GLU A 89 -13.68 11.30 -18.03
CA GLU A 89 -14.70 12.25 -17.65
C GLU A 89 -14.43 13.64 -18.25
N SER A 90 -15.48 14.28 -18.81
CA SER A 90 -15.40 15.67 -19.28
C SER A 90 -15.28 16.67 -18.12
N GLU A 91 -15.92 16.35 -17.00
CA GLU A 91 -15.82 17.07 -15.73
C GLU A 91 -15.58 16.08 -14.61
N PRO A 92 -14.58 16.32 -13.72
CA PRO A 92 -14.30 15.40 -12.62
C PRO A 92 -15.48 15.24 -11.68
N SER A 93 -15.87 14.00 -11.38
CA SER A 93 -16.94 13.67 -10.43
C SER A 93 -16.53 13.84 -8.97
N HIS A 94 -15.24 13.96 -8.70
CA HIS A 94 -14.64 14.15 -7.37
C HIS A 94 -13.57 15.25 -7.41
N ASP A 95 -13.24 15.78 -6.24
CA ASP A 95 -12.07 16.65 -6.08
C ASP A 95 -10.80 15.77 -6.07
N PHE A 96 -9.83 16.13 -6.92
CA PHE A 96 -8.55 15.41 -6.99
C PHE A 96 -7.80 15.35 -5.66
N LYS A 97 -8.03 16.31 -4.76
CA LYS A 97 -7.44 16.27 -3.42
C LYS A 97 -7.91 15.08 -2.59
N GLU A 98 -9.07 14.52 -2.90
CA GLU A 98 -9.62 13.39 -2.16
C GLU A 98 -8.81 12.10 -2.34
N ILE A 99 -8.07 11.96 -3.46
CA ILE A 99 -7.28 10.76 -3.71
C ILE A 99 -6.11 10.57 -2.73
N VAL A 100 -5.67 11.63 -2.07
CA VAL A 100 -4.59 11.56 -1.08
C VAL A 100 -5.09 11.49 0.37
N ASN A 101 -6.41 11.49 0.57
CA ASN A 101 -6.98 11.32 1.89
C ASN A 101 -6.74 9.90 2.41
N GLY A 102 -6.17 9.80 3.61
CA GLY A 102 -6.07 8.53 4.33
C GLY A 102 -5.27 7.44 3.63
N ILE A 103 -4.24 7.80 2.85
CA ILE A 103 -3.39 6.82 2.17
C ILE A 103 -1.90 7.09 2.40
N ILE A 104 -1.10 6.03 2.25
CA ILE A 104 0.35 6.10 2.20
C ILE A 104 0.80 5.39 0.91
N GLU A 105 1.62 6.05 0.11
CA GLU A 105 2.30 5.42 -1.02
C GLU A 105 3.46 4.57 -0.49
N LEU A 106 3.46 3.30 -0.85
CA LEU A 106 4.45 2.32 -0.39
C LEU A 106 5.49 1.97 -1.45
N ILE A 107 5.14 2.06 -2.71
CA ILE A 107 6.05 1.74 -3.83
C ILE A 107 5.63 2.52 -5.08
N ASP A 108 6.61 3.16 -5.71
CA ASP A 108 6.48 3.78 -7.02
C ASP A 108 7.08 2.80 -8.05
N ILE A 109 6.26 2.35 -8.99
CA ILE A 109 6.68 1.39 -10.03
C ILE A 109 6.95 2.05 -11.38
N GLY A 110 7.09 3.38 -11.40
CA GLY A 110 7.39 4.14 -12.61
C GLY A 110 6.15 4.50 -13.43
N ASP A 111 6.34 5.35 -14.43
CA ASP A 111 5.28 5.80 -15.36
C ASP A 111 4.03 6.35 -14.64
N ALA A 112 4.25 7.10 -13.57
CA ALA A 112 3.19 7.66 -12.70
C ALA A 112 2.28 6.58 -12.07
N GLN A 113 2.78 5.37 -11.88
CA GLN A 113 2.08 4.26 -11.26
C GLN A 113 2.63 3.97 -9.85
N SER A 114 1.75 3.76 -8.90
CA SER A 114 2.14 3.46 -7.52
C SER A 114 1.12 2.57 -6.82
N TRP A 115 1.59 1.85 -5.80
CA TRP A 115 0.74 1.15 -4.86
C TRP A 115 0.67 1.90 -3.54
N ASN A 116 -0.54 2.05 -3.06
CA ASN A 116 -0.89 2.80 -1.86
C ASN A 116 -1.72 1.94 -0.92
N ILE A 117 -1.58 2.17 0.37
CA ILE A 117 -2.38 1.52 1.39
C ILE A 117 -3.34 2.52 2.03
N VAL A 118 -4.58 2.12 2.24
CA VAL A 118 -5.55 2.92 2.96
C VAL A 118 -5.30 2.81 4.46
N VAL A 119 -5.08 3.95 5.11
CA VAL A 119 -4.78 4.02 6.56
C VAL A 119 -5.86 4.70 7.37
N GLU A 120 -6.87 5.30 6.71
CA GLU A 120 -8.00 5.94 7.37
C GLU A 120 -9.26 5.77 6.52
N GLY A 121 -10.38 5.37 7.14
CA GLY A 121 -11.65 5.16 6.47
C GLY A 121 -12.12 3.71 6.51
N VAL A 122 -13.26 3.44 5.85
CA VAL A 122 -13.89 2.11 5.87
C VAL A 122 -13.07 1.03 5.15
N ASN A 123 -12.20 1.44 4.24
CA ASN A 123 -11.32 0.55 3.47
C ASN A 123 -9.95 0.36 4.13
N HIS A 124 -9.83 0.68 5.40
CA HIS A 124 -8.58 0.60 6.16
C HIS A 124 -7.87 -0.75 5.93
N GLY A 125 -6.62 -0.66 5.47
CA GLY A 125 -5.79 -1.84 5.18
C GLY A 125 -5.83 -2.33 3.74
N GLU A 126 -6.72 -1.82 2.90
CA GLU A 126 -6.78 -2.20 1.48
C GLU A 126 -5.63 -1.59 0.68
N MET A 127 -5.16 -2.36 -0.31
CA MET A 127 -4.19 -1.89 -1.30
C MET A 127 -4.90 -1.32 -2.53
N TRP A 128 -4.47 -0.13 -2.95
CA TRP A 128 -5.00 0.61 -4.07
C TRP A 128 -3.92 0.99 -5.07
N PHE A 129 -4.24 0.86 -6.35
CA PHE A 129 -3.34 1.20 -7.45
C PHE A 129 -3.66 2.59 -8.00
N TYR A 130 -2.64 3.43 -8.08
CA TYR A 130 -2.74 4.81 -8.56
C TYR A 130 -1.99 4.97 -9.87
N THR A 131 -2.59 5.71 -10.80
CA THR A 131 -1.99 6.10 -12.07
C THR A 131 -2.23 7.60 -12.32
N ASP A 132 -1.72 8.12 -13.42
CA ASP A 132 -1.99 9.49 -13.87
C ASP A 132 -3.42 9.66 -14.42
N VAL A 133 -4.13 8.59 -14.71
CA VAL A 133 -5.47 8.61 -15.33
C VAL A 133 -6.58 8.17 -14.38
N GLY A 134 -6.25 7.56 -13.26
CA GLY A 134 -7.25 7.04 -12.32
C GLY A 134 -6.66 6.28 -11.15
N ILE A 135 -7.56 5.84 -10.27
CA ILE A 135 -7.25 4.99 -9.12
C ILE A 135 -8.20 3.80 -9.09
N GLN A 136 -7.73 2.67 -8.59
CA GLN A 136 -8.56 1.47 -8.43
C GLN A 136 -8.07 0.58 -7.30
N PRO A 137 -8.96 -0.17 -6.63
CA PRO A 137 -8.55 -1.17 -5.65
C PRO A 137 -7.97 -2.40 -6.34
N ALA A 138 -7.17 -3.18 -5.62
CA ALA A 138 -6.91 -4.55 -6.02
C ALA A 138 -8.25 -5.33 -6.08
N CYS A 139 -8.42 -6.18 -7.10
CA CYS A 139 -9.63 -6.98 -7.29
C CYS A 139 -9.26 -8.45 -7.52
N PRO A 140 -9.52 -9.33 -6.54
CA PRO A 140 -10.27 -9.05 -5.31
C PRO A 140 -9.52 -8.11 -4.37
N SER A 141 -10.25 -7.52 -3.40
CA SER A 141 -9.65 -6.68 -2.36
C SER A 141 -8.53 -7.43 -1.64
N MET A 142 -7.38 -6.77 -1.50
CA MET A 142 -6.21 -7.34 -0.85
C MET A 142 -5.74 -6.46 0.29
N SER A 143 -5.48 -7.09 1.44
CA SER A 143 -4.70 -6.49 2.51
C SER A 143 -3.22 -6.40 2.13
N PHE A 144 -2.43 -5.68 2.90
CA PHE A 144 -0.99 -5.53 2.63
C PHE A 144 -0.26 -6.88 2.54
N MET A 145 -0.44 -7.76 3.52
CA MET A 145 0.26 -9.06 3.54
C MET A 145 -0.18 -9.96 2.38
N ARG A 146 -1.46 -9.97 2.04
CA ARG A 146 -1.97 -10.73 0.90
C ARG A 146 -1.42 -10.20 -0.41
N TRP A 147 -1.41 -8.89 -0.61
CA TRP A 147 -0.83 -8.23 -1.78
C TRP A 147 0.66 -8.55 -1.92
N PHE A 148 1.41 -8.47 -0.83
CA PHE A 148 2.84 -8.75 -0.80
C PHE A 148 3.13 -10.23 -1.08
N GLU A 149 2.43 -11.14 -0.42
CA GLU A 149 2.62 -12.59 -0.61
C GLU A 149 2.18 -13.05 -2.00
N TYR A 150 1.15 -12.43 -2.57
CA TYR A 150 0.74 -12.70 -3.95
C TYR A 150 1.89 -12.45 -4.93
N TRP A 151 2.58 -11.33 -4.78
CA TRP A 151 3.79 -11.07 -5.56
C TRP A 151 4.89 -12.09 -5.26
N LEU A 152 5.16 -12.42 -4.02
CA LEU A 152 6.17 -13.43 -3.64
C LEU A 152 5.90 -14.78 -4.31
N ASP A 153 4.65 -15.14 -4.49
CA ASP A 153 4.23 -16.40 -5.13
C ASP A 153 4.22 -16.32 -6.67
N GLY A 154 4.70 -15.20 -7.23
CA GLY A 154 4.79 -15.00 -8.67
C GLY A 154 3.54 -14.42 -9.30
N GLY A 155 2.59 -13.94 -8.51
CA GLY A 155 1.38 -13.28 -9.00
C GLY A 155 1.68 -11.92 -9.62
N THR A 156 1.01 -11.60 -10.72
CA THR A 156 1.17 -10.33 -11.45
C THR A 156 -0.14 -9.67 -11.79
N ASP A 157 -1.25 -10.41 -11.70
CA ASP A 157 -2.58 -9.89 -12.00
C ASP A 157 -3.34 -9.58 -10.71
N TYR A 158 -3.28 -8.33 -10.29
CA TYR A 158 -3.98 -7.84 -9.10
C TYR A 158 -5.45 -7.47 -9.37
N PHE A 159 -5.90 -7.62 -10.61
CA PHE A 159 -7.21 -7.13 -11.05
C PHE A 159 -8.04 -8.20 -11.76
N TYR A 160 -7.80 -9.47 -11.48
CA TYR A 160 -8.40 -10.58 -12.21
C TYR A 160 -9.93 -10.70 -12.01
N GLU A 161 -10.50 -10.06 -10.99
CA GLU A 161 -11.96 -9.95 -10.79
C GLU A 161 -12.53 -8.62 -11.30
N PHE A 162 -11.68 -7.74 -11.85
CA PHE A 162 -12.11 -6.41 -12.26
C PHE A 162 -12.79 -6.45 -13.63
N GLN A 163 -13.95 -5.80 -13.72
CA GLN A 163 -14.68 -5.62 -14.98
C GLN A 163 -15.04 -4.15 -15.12
N TYR A 164 -14.53 -3.52 -16.17
CA TYR A 164 -14.95 -2.17 -16.56
C TYR A 164 -16.35 -2.24 -17.19
N ASN A 165 -17.28 -1.48 -16.67
CA ASN A 165 -18.61 -1.35 -17.26
C ASN A 165 -18.62 -0.27 -18.35
#